data_c9784416fda6e9468266694c518cdaf3
#
_entry.id   c9784416fda6e9468266694c518cdaf3
#
_cell.length_a   1.000
_cell.length_b   1.000
_cell.length_c   1.000
_cell.angle_alpha   90.00
_cell.angle_beta   90.00
_cell.angle_gamma   90.00
#
_symmetry.space_group_name_H-M   'P 1'
#
loop_
_entity.id
_entity.type
_entity.pdbx_description
1 polymer ?
#
loop_
_entity_poly.entity_id
_entity_poly.type
_entity_poly.pdbx_seq_one_letter_code
_entity_poly.pdbx_strand_id
1 'polypeptide(L)'
;MSKTSIIFADFDGVINNDDFIVEWQARNGNSDESMSAFKQRYCLHNNHEGYVVPELRDRLINLCDKTGCKIVWSSSWRESYWKPDIDTGEFGFDYHGIAGLWRAKELPLRRLIGCTPCLNLSRFSYVPRGLEIQRWIDDNREKYNIGNVAILDDDEDAFKGVKYENARFFQTEFKHGLTEEVADRMKKWLQEQ
;
A
#
# COMPACT_ATOMS: atom_id res chain seq x y z
N MET A 1 -4.01 25.16 -11.42
CA MET A 1 -3.38 24.34 -10.34
C MET A 1 -2.74 23.13 -11.00
N SER A 2 -1.56 22.71 -10.56
CA SER A 2 -0.93 21.48 -11.06
C SER A 2 -1.76 20.26 -10.65
N LYS A 3 -1.81 19.26 -11.52
CA LYS A 3 -2.44 17.99 -11.21
C LYS A 3 -1.63 17.23 -10.15
N THR A 4 -2.32 16.43 -9.33
CA THR A 4 -1.71 15.60 -8.30
C THR A 4 -1.58 14.16 -8.77
N SER A 5 -0.36 13.66 -8.90
CA SER A 5 -0.11 12.24 -9.18
C SER A 5 -0.32 11.40 -7.92
N ILE A 6 -0.95 10.24 -8.06
CA ILE A 6 -1.31 9.35 -6.94
C ILE A 6 -0.79 7.94 -7.17
N ILE A 7 -0.30 7.32 -6.11
CA ILE A 7 -0.03 5.89 -6.05
C ILE A 7 -1.06 5.25 -5.12
N PHE A 8 -1.83 4.29 -5.62
CA PHE A 8 -2.52 3.30 -4.79
C PHE A 8 -1.54 2.17 -4.52
N ALA A 9 -1.18 1.97 -3.27
CA ALA A 9 -0.15 1.01 -2.90
C ALA A 9 -0.71 -0.09 -2.00
N ASP A 10 -0.47 -1.35 -2.40
CA ASP A 10 -0.52 -2.50 -1.49
C ASP A 10 0.76 -2.57 -0.64
N PHE A 11 0.78 -3.48 0.32
CA PHE A 11 1.94 -3.78 1.16
C PHE A 11 2.51 -5.15 0.85
N ASP A 12 1.65 -6.18 0.86
CA ASP A 12 2.07 -7.54 0.58
C ASP A 12 2.50 -7.64 -0.88
N GLY A 13 3.62 -8.31 -1.14
CA GLY A 13 4.17 -8.38 -2.49
C GLY A 13 4.64 -7.04 -3.09
N VAL A 14 4.66 -5.95 -2.31
CA VAL A 14 5.10 -4.61 -2.74
C VAL A 14 6.26 -4.11 -1.89
N ILE A 15 6.04 -3.89 -0.58
CA ILE A 15 7.06 -3.45 0.38
C ILE A 15 7.50 -4.55 1.34
N ASN A 16 6.96 -5.75 1.18
CA ASN A 16 7.48 -7.01 1.69
C ASN A 16 7.57 -8.03 0.54
N ASN A 17 8.35 -9.09 0.72
CA ASN A 17 8.54 -10.12 -0.28
C ASN A 17 9.10 -11.41 0.34
N ASP A 18 8.92 -12.55 -0.36
CA ASP A 18 9.41 -13.83 0.11
C ASP A 18 10.94 -13.93 0.12
N ASP A 19 11.62 -13.32 -0.85
CA ASP A 19 13.08 -13.40 -0.95
C ASP A 19 13.75 -12.92 0.34
N PHE A 20 13.22 -11.88 0.97
CA PHE A 20 13.81 -11.34 2.19
C PHE A 20 13.75 -12.30 3.38
N ILE A 21 12.63 -13.01 3.56
CA ILE A 21 12.49 -13.98 4.64
C ILE A 21 13.35 -15.22 4.36
N VAL A 22 13.41 -15.67 3.10
CA VAL A 22 14.27 -16.80 2.68
C VAL A 22 15.74 -16.47 2.91
N GLU A 23 16.19 -15.28 2.53
CA GLU A 23 17.55 -14.83 2.78
C GLU A 23 17.87 -14.69 4.29
N TRP A 24 16.91 -14.19 5.06
CA TRP A 24 17.07 -14.13 6.51
C TRP A 24 17.29 -15.52 7.10
N GLN A 25 16.45 -16.48 6.73
CA GLN A 25 16.54 -17.86 7.19
C GLN A 25 17.87 -18.52 6.78
N ALA A 26 18.32 -18.27 5.56
CA ALA A 26 19.59 -18.80 5.06
C ALA A 26 20.79 -18.27 5.88
N ARG A 27 20.74 -17.04 6.37
CA ARG A 27 21.82 -16.40 7.18
C ARG A 27 21.74 -16.73 8.66
N ASN A 28 20.54 -16.89 9.22
CA ASN A 28 20.33 -16.96 10.66
C ASN A 28 19.75 -18.31 11.14
N GLY A 29 19.47 -19.22 10.19
CA GLY A 29 18.78 -20.47 10.48
C GLY A 29 17.26 -20.28 10.57
N ASN A 30 16.56 -21.42 10.67
CA ASN A 30 15.09 -21.47 10.73
C ASN A 30 14.62 -22.00 12.10
N SER A 31 15.32 -21.66 13.19
CA SER A 31 14.88 -21.99 14.54
C SER A 31 13.81 -21.01 15.04
N ASP A 32 13.04 -21.41 16.05
CA ASP A 32 12.05 -20.53 16.69
C ASP A 32 12.69 -19.26 17.24
N GLU A 33 13.95 -19.34 17.72
CA GLU A 33 14.70 -18.18 18.21
C GLU A 33 15.05 -17.21 17.08
N SER A 34 15.52 -17.72 15.92
CA SER A 34 15.83 -16.86 14.77
C SER A 34 14.57 -16.22 14.20
N MET A 35 13.46 -16.94 14.14
CA MET A 35 12.19 -16.39 13.69
C MET A 35 11.61 -15.38 14.70
N SER A 36 11.81 -15.60 15.99
CA SER A 36 11.47 -14.61 17.03
C SER A 36 12.26 -13.32 16.86
N ALA A 37 13.58 -13.42 16.60
CA ALA A 37 14.44 -12.27 16.33
C ALA A 37 14.03 -11.54 15.04
N PHE A 38 13.62 -12.27 13.97
CA PHE A 38 13.06 -11.71 12.77
C PHE A 38 11.81 -10.88 13.07
N LYS A 39 10.84 -11.49 13.77
CA LYS A 39 9.58 -10.83 14.13
C LYS A 39 9.83 -9.58 14.98
N GLN A 40 10.71 -9.65 15.97
CA GLN A 40 11.05 -8.50 16.80
C GLN A 40 11.66 -7.34 16.00
N ARG A 41 12.46 -7.64 14.99
CA ARG A 41 13.18 -6.62 14.22
C ARG A 41 12.34 -6.01 13.09
N TYR A 42 11.55 -6.81 12.38
CA TYR A 42 10.89 -6.41 11.15
C TYR A 42 9.37 -6.36 11.25
N CYS A 43 8.75 -7.17 12.13
CA CYS A 43 7.31 -7.14 12.34
C CYS A 43 6.96 -6.15 13.45
N LEU A 44 5.82 -5.48 13.33
CA LEU A 44 5.31 -4.66 14.43
C LEU A 44 4.77 -5.54 15.54
N HIS A 45 5.00 -5.09 16.78
CA HIS A 45 4.35 -5.67 17.94
C HIS A 45 2.82 -5.53 17.82
N ASN A 46 2.12 -6.56 18.28
CA ASN A 46 0.68 -6.72 18.38
C ASN A 46 -0.06 -7.10 17.10
N ASN A 47 -0.07 -8.38 16.81
CA ASN A 47 -0.99 -9.10 15.92
C ASN A 47 -0.90 -8.84 14.40
N HIS A 48 0.03 -8.07 13.90
CA HIS A 48 0.25 -7.97 12.47
C HIS A 48 1.47 -8.81 12.08
N GLU A 49 1.22 -9.91 11.38
CA GLU A 49 2.26 -10.80 10.87
C GLU A 49 3.13 -10.15 9.78
N GLY A 50 2.72 -8.99 9.30
CA GLY A 50 3.39 -8.30 8.21
C GLY A 50 4.68 -7.59 8.60
N TYR A 51 5.67 -7.70 7.76
CA TYR A 51 6.96 -7.00 7.86
C TYR A 51 7.14 -6.04 6.68
N VAL A 52 8.10 -5.13 6.80
CA VAL A 52 8.49 -4.22 5.72
C VAL A 52 9.97 -4.41 5.44
N VAL A 53 10.30 -4.66 4.19
CA VAL A 53 11.68 -4.76 3.73
C VAL A 53 12.26 -3.35 3.58
N PRO A 54 13.34 -3.00 4.31
CA PRO A 54 13.87 -1.64 4.30
C PRO A 54 14.20 -1.12 2.90
N GLU A 55 14.78 -1.96 2.06
CA GLU A 55 15.16 -1.59 0.70
C GLU A 55 13.92 -1.25 -0.19
N LEU A 56 12.85 -2.05 -0.11
CA LEU A 56 11.63 -1.82 -0.87
C LEU A 56 10.90 -0.56 -0.38
N ARG A 57 10.85 -0.37 0.95
CA ARG A 57 10.35 0.86 1.57
C ARG A 57 11.11 2.09 1.08
N ASP A 58 12.42 2.05 1.12
CA ASP A 58 13.26 3.19 0.73
C ASP A 58 13.11 3.49 -0.77
N ARG A 59 12.89 2.46 -1.59
CA ARG A 59 12.57 2.61 -3.01
C ARG A 59 11.24 3.33 -3.23
N LEU A 60 10.21 2.97 -2.48
CA LEU A 60 8.91 3.68 -2.50
C LEU A 60 9.05 5.13 -2.04
N ILE A 61 9.81 5.39 -0.96
CA ILE A 61 10.09 6.75 -0.47
C ILE A 61 10.79 7.58 -1.54
N ASN A 62 11.85 7.04 -2.14
CA ASN A 62 12.59 7.70 -3.22
C ASN A 62 11.71 8.02 -4.43
N LEU A 63 10.82 7.10 -4.81
CA LEU A 63 9.85 7.32 -5.89
C LEU A 63 8.94 8.52 -5.56
N CYS A 64 8.37 8.53 -4.36
CA CYS A 64 7.51 9.63 -3.91
C CYS A 64 8.24 10.97 -3.82
N ASP A 65 9.49 10.98 -3.39
CA ASP A 65 10.27 12.22 -3.27
C ASP A 65 10.68 12.78 -4.65
N LYS A 66 10.99 11.91 -5.61
CA LYS A 66 11.34 12.31 -6.98
C LYS A 66 10.13 12.76 -7.82
N THR A 67 8.95 12.24 -7.55
CA THR A 67 7.74 12.53 -8.34
C THR A 67 6.80 13.54 -7.67
N GLY A 68 6.94 13.75 -6.36
CA GLY A 68 6.00 14.56 -5.59
C GLY A 68 4.63 13.91 -5.35
N CYS A 69 4.44 12.67 -5.79
CA CYS A 69 3.15 11.97 -5.71
C CYS A 69 2.65 11.82 -4.28
N LYS A 70 1.36 11.54 -4.17
CA LYS A 70 0.67 11.18 -2.93
C LYS A 70 0.37 9.69 -2.93
N ILE A 71 0.17 9.13 -1.73
CA ILE A 71 -0.14 7.71 -1.55
C ILE A 71 -1.54 7.58 -1.00
N VAL A 72 -2.28 6.64 -1.56
CA VAL A 72 -3.52 6.09 -1.01
C VAL A 72 -3.25 4.64 -0.65
N TRP A 73 -3.46 4.30 0.60
CA TRP A 73 -3.23 2.93 1.05
C TRP A 73 -4.34 2.00 0.58
N SER A 74 -3.99 0.93 -0.13
CA SER A 74 -4.92 -0.01 -0.76
C SER A 74 -4.71 -1.46 -0.31
N SER A 75 -3.94 -1.70 0.73
CA SER A 75 -3.67 -3.04 1.27
C SER A 75 -4.81 -3.57 2.15
N SER A 76 -4.99 -4.88 2.19
CA SER A 76 -5.88 -5.56 3.14
C SER A 76 -5.55 -5.24 4.61
N TRP A 77 -4.31 -4.92 4.93
CA TRP A 77 -3.93 -4.50 6.29
C TRP A 77 -4.74 -3.31 6.82
N ARG A 78 -5.28 -2.45 5.95
CA ARG A 78 -6.12 -1.31 6.34
C ARG A 78 -7.43 -1.75 6.98
N GLU A 79 -7.91 -2.96 6.68
CA GLU A 79 -9.19 -3.48 7.22
C GLU A 79 -9.20 -3.54 8.74
N SER A 80 -8.05 -3.81 9.37
CA SER A 80 -7.90 -3.77 10.83
C SER A 80 -8.16 -2.39 11.44
N TYR A 81 -8.13 -1.34 10.62
CA TYR A 81 -8.38 0.05 11.02
C TYR A 81 -9.76 0.55 10.57
N TRP A 82 -10.56 -0.28 9.92
CA TRP A 82 -11.94 0.00 9.55
C TRP A 82 -12.85 -0.38 10.69
N LYS A 83 -13.35 0.62 11.43
CA LYS A 83 -14.09 0.42 12.67
C LYS A 83 -15.34 1.29 12.69
N PRO A 84 -16.40 0.86 13.41
CA PRO A 84 -17.51 1.75 13.72
C PRO A 84 -17.03 2.90 14.62
N ASP A 85 -17.45 4.10 14.29
CA ASP A 85 -17.33 5.26 15.18
C ASP A 85 -18.17 5.03 16.44
N ILE A 86 -17.61 5.33 17.61
CA ILE A 86 -18.25 5.02 18.90
C ILE A 86 -19.53 5.85 19.12
N ASP A 87 -19.57 7.07 18.59
CA ASP A 87 -20.65 8.01 18.84
C ASP A 87 -21.76 7.89 17.77
N THR A 88 -21.40 7.66 16.51
CA THR A 88 -22.35 7.66 15.39
C THR A 88 -22.71 6.27 14.91
N GLY A 89 -21.90 5.25 15.20
CA GLY A 89 -22.02 3.89 14.67
C GLY A 89 -21.67 3.77 13.16
N GLU A 90 -21.29 4.88 12.52
CA GLU A 90 -20.84 4.87 11.14
C GLU A 90 -19.44 4.26 11.02
N PHE A 91 -19.22 3.44 9.99
CA PHE A 91 -17.90 2.86 9.75
C PHE A 91 -16.96 3.87 9.10
N GLY A 92 -15.75 3.97 9.67
CA GLY A 92 -14.69 4.82 9.16
C GLY A 92 -13.31 4.28 9.50
N PHE A 93 -12.27 4.94 8.99
CA PHE A 93 -10.89 4.56 9.31
C PHE A 93 -10.38 5.22 10.58
N ASP A 94 -9.75 4.42 11.43
CA ASP A 94 -8.92 4.91 12.53
C ASP A 94 -7.60 5.49 11.98
N TYR A 95 -7.63 6.74 11.56
CA TYR A 95 -6.44 7.41 11.02
C TYR A 95 -5.32 7.60 12.05
N HIS A 96 -5.61 7.60 13.35
CA HIS A 96 -4.57 7.63 14.38
C HIS A 96 -3.79 6.31 14.41
N GLY A 97 -4.48 5.18 14.36
CA GLY A 97 -3.88 3.87 14.27
C GLY A 97 -3.07 3.70 12.98
N ILE A 98 -3.63 4.12 11.84
CA ILE A 98 -2.93 4.10 10.54
C ILE A 98 -1.66 4.95 10.60
N ALA A 99 -1.72 6.17 11.13
CA ALA A 99 -0.54 7.02 11.26
C ALA A 99 0.51 6.42 12.21
N GLY A 100 0.07 5.73 13.26
CA GLY A 100 0.93 4.95 14.16
C GLY A 100 1.68 3.84 13.43
N LEU A 101 0.95 3.03 12.64
CA LEU A 101 1.54 1.97 11.81
C LEU A 101 2.58 2.55 10.82
N TRP A 102 2.22 3.59 10.08
CA TRP A 102 3.09 4.20 9.07
C TRP A 102 4.37 4.76 9.68
N ARG A 103 4.31 5.39 10.86
CA ARG A 103 5.51 5.85 11.59
C ARG A 103 6.37 4.68 12.04
N ALA A 104 5.75 3.65 12.63
CA ALA A 104 6.48 2.50 13.13
C ALA A 104 7.15 1.68 12.01
N LYS A 105 6.59 1.70 10.79
CA LYS A 105 7.17 1.10 9.57
C LYS A 105 8.08 2.07 8.82
N GLU A 106 8.29 3.29 9.33
CA GLU A 106 9.08 4.34 8.69
C GLU A 106 8.60 4.70 7.27
N LEU A 107 7.30 4.50 7.01
CA LEU A 107 6.67 4.82 5.74
C LEU A 107 6.47 6.34 5.58
N PRO A 108 6.37 6.88 4.35
CA PRO A 108 6.32 8.32 4.12
C PRO A 108 4.96 8.92 4.48
N LEU A 109 4.65 9.00 5.79
CA LEU A 109 3.35 9.47 6.32
C LEU A 109 2.92 10.82 5.73
N ARG A 110 3.85 11.73 5.44
CA ARG A 110 3.56 13.03 4.80
C ARG A 110 2.99 12.91 3.37
N ARG A 111 3.12 11.75 2.76
CA ARG A 111 2.60 11.45 1.42
C ARG A 111 1.25 10.75 1.46
N LEU A 112 0.90 10.14 2.59
CA LEU A 112 -0.38 9.46 2.77
C LEU A 112 -1.52 10.48 2.83
N ILE A 113 -2.51 10.32 1.95
CA ILE A 113 -3.69 11.20 1.89
C ILE A 113 -5.01 10.48 2.13
N GLY A 114 -4.98 9.17 2.27
CA GLY A 114 -6.16 8.36 2.55
C GLY A 114 -5.94 6.87 2.34
N CYS A 115 -7.04 6.14 2.49
CA CYS A 115 -7.13 4.71 2.22
C CYS A 115 -8.31 4.45 1.29
N THR A 116 -8.25 3.37 0.50
CA THR A 116 -9.42 2.92 -0.26
C THR A 116 -10.51 2.44 0.72
N PRO A 117 -11.81 2.66 0.44
CA PRO A 117 -12.89 2.16 1.28
C PRO A 117 -12.85 0.62 1.33
N CYS A 118 -13.40 0.03 2.39
CA CYS A 118 -13.63 -1.40 2.47
C CYS A 118 -15.05 -1.70 2.00
N LEU A 119 -15.20 -2.19 0.78
CA LEU A 119 -16.52 -2.51 0.19
C LEU A 119 -16.96 -3.95 0.51
N ASN A 120 -16.06 -4.79 0.99
CA ASN A 120 -16.36 -6.16 1.46
C ASN A 120 -17.06 -6.12 2.83
N LEU A 121 -18.33 -5.71 2.86
CA LEU A 121 -19.11 -5.60 4.10
C LEU A 121 -19.67 -6.95 4.59
N SER A 122 -19.53 -8.03 3.81
CA SER A 122 -19.93 -9.37 4.23
C SER A 122 -18.89 -10.40 3.83
N ARG A 123 -18.73 -11.45 4.66
CA ARG A 123 -17.82 -12.60 4.38
C ARG A 123 -18.17 -13.38 3.10
N PHE A 124 -19.25 -13.03 2.44
CA PHE A 124 -19.80 -13.76 1.28
C PHE A 124 -19.75 -12.95 -0.03
N SER A 125 -19.32 -11.68 0.01
CA SER A 125 -19.22 -10.85 -1.18
C SER A 125 -17.77 -10.45 -1.45
N TYR A 126 -17.16 -11.12 -2.41
CA TYR A 126 -15.87 -10.66 -2.94
C TYR A 126 -16.10 -9.42 -3.80
N VAL A 127 -15.43 -8.33 -3.45
CA VAL A 127 -15.39 -7.11 -4.25
C VAL A 127 -13.94 -6.91 -4.71
N PRO A 128 -13.66 -6.85 -6.03
CA PRO A 128 -12.32 -6.57 -6.52
C PRO A 128 -11.78 -5.25 -5.95
N ARG A 129 -10.52 -5.24 -5.56
CA ARG A 129 -9.85 -4.05 -5.02
C ARG A 129 -9.89 -2.88 -5.99
N GLY A 130 -9.86 -3.14 -7.29
CA GLY A 130 -9.99 -2.10 -8.30
C GLY A 130 -11.28 -1.30 -8.23
N LEU A 131 -12.40 -1.88 -7.75
CA LEU A 131 -13.64 -1.14 -7.50
C LEU A 131 -13.53 -0.23 -6.29
N GLU A 132 -12.79 -0.61 -5.25
CA GLU A 132 -12.50 0.24 -4.09
C GLU A 132 -11.60 1.42 -4.49
N ILE A 133 -10.61 1.16 -5.35
CA ILE A 133 -9.75 2.20 -5.94
C ILE A 133 -10.58 3.16 -6.79
N GLN A 134 -11.43 2.64 -7.69
CA GLN A 134 -12.30 3.48 -8.53
C GLN A 134 -13.22 4.35 -7.66
N ARG A 135 -13.84 3.77 -6.65
CA ARG A 135 -14.69 4.51 -5.71
C ARG A 135 -13.93 5.65 -5.04
N TRP A 136 -12.72 5.39 -4.56
CA TRP A 136 -11.89 6.44 -3.95
C TRP A 136 -11.57 7.56 -4.95
N ILE A 137 -11.24 7.22 -6.20
CA ILE A 137 -10.97 8.20 -7.26
C ILE A 137 -12.22 9.07 -7.50
N ASP A 138 -13.41 8.47 -7.66
CA ASP A 138 -14.65 9.17 -7.91
C ASP A 138 -15.00 10.16 -6.79
N ASP A 139 -14.81 9.75 -5.54
CA ASP A 139 -15.11 10.58 -4.36
C ASP A 139 -14.07 11.71 -4.14
N ASN A 140 -12.87 11.60 -4.72
CA ASN A 140 -11.75 12.49 -4.39
C ASN A 140 -11.14 13.23 -5.59
N ARG A 141 -11.55 12.92 -6.84
CA ARG A 141 -10.90 13.45 -8.05
C ARG A 141 -10.88 14.99 -8.11
N GLU A 142 -11.94 15.64 -7.69
CA GLU A 142 -12.03 17.11 -7.69
C GLU A 142 -11.21 17.70 -6.53
N LYS A 143 -11.35 17.14 -5.34
CA LYS A 143 -10.65 17.59 -4.14
C LYS A 143 -9.15 17.65 -4.33
N TYR A 144 -8.57 16.65 -4.98
CA TYR A 144 -7.11 16.55 -5.18
C TYR A 144 -6.66 16.97 -6.57
N ASN A 145 -7.57 17.34 -7.48
CA ASN A 145 -7.24 17.60 -8.88
C ASN A 145 -6.35 16.50 -9.46
N ILE A 146 -6.89 15.25 -9.45
CA ILE A 146 -6.10 14.04 -9.74
C ILE A 146 -5.59 14.07 -11.19
N GLY A 147 -4.29 13.81 -11.34
CA GLY A 147 -3.60 13.60 -12.62
C GLY A 147 -3.35 12.12 -12.88
N ASN A 148 -2.10 11.73 -13.09
CA ASN A 148 -1.74 10.34 -13.33
C ASN A 148 -1.87 9.50 -12.05
N VAL A 149 -2.41 8.32 -12.21
CA VAL A 149 -2.62 7.32 -11.16
C VAL A 149 -1.79 6.09 -11.45
N ALA A 150 -0.95 5.68 -10.51
CA ALA A 150 -0.27 4.39 -10.52
C ALA A 150 -0.94 3.47 -9.50
N ILE A 151 -1.29 2.27 -9.91
CA ILE A 151 -1.79 1.21 -9.03
C ILE A 151 -0.67 0.20 -8.90
N LEU A 152 -0.15 0.04 -7.68
CA LEU A 152 1.01 -0.79 -7.34
C LEU A 152 0.56 -1.92 -6.44
N ASP A 153 0.53 -3.12 -6.99
CA ASP A 153 -0.03 -4.32 -6.34
C ASP A 153 0.55 -5.58 -7.01
N ASP A 154 0.60 -6.71 -6.33
CA ASP A 154 0.98 -7.99 -6.91
C ASP A 154 -0.21 -8.74 -7.51
N ASP A 155 -1.44 -8.41 -7.10
CA ASP A 155 -2.67 -9.02 -7.59
C ASP A 155 -3.37 -8.15 -8.66
N GLU A 156 -3.69 -8.77 -9.79
CA GLU A 156 -4.41 -8.14 -10.89
C GLU A 156 -5.82 -7.64 -10.51
N ASP A 157 -6.39 -8.13 -9.41
CA ASP A 157 -7.71 -7.68 -8.96
C ASP A 157 -7.71 -6.19 -8.58
N ALA A 158 -6.56 -5.64 -8.22
CA ALA A 158 -6.37 -4.22 -7.95
C ALA A 158 -6.67 -3.32 -9.16
N PHE A 159 -6.69 -3.87 -10.37
CA PHE A 159 -7.03 -3.12 -11.58
C PHE A 159 -8.43 -3.45 -12.14
N LYS A 160 -9.08 -4.50 -11.65
CA LYS A 160 -10.42 -4.89 -12.11
C LYS A 160 -11.48 -3.85 -11.75
N GLY A 161 -12.08 -3.26 -12.77
CA GLY A 161 -13.15 -2.26 -12.62
C GLY A 161 -12.66 -0.82 -12.51
N VAL A 162 -11.35 -0.56 -12.57
CA VAL A 162 -10.80 0.79 -12.70
C VAL A 162 -11.13 1.33 -14.10
N LYS A 163 -11.76 2.52 -14.13
CA LYS A 163 -12.20 3.19 -15.37
C LYS A 163 -11.53 4.55 -15.56
N TYR A 164 -10.69 4.97 -14.62
CA TYR A 164 -10.00 6.24 -14.72
C TYR A 164 -8.97 6.19 -15.86
N GLU A 165 -9.13 7.06 -16.86
CA GLU A 165 -8.35 7.03 -18.12
C GLU A 165 -6.83 7.20 -17.92
N ASN A 166 -6.44 7.97 -16.90
CA ASN A 166 -5.04 8.19 -16.53
C ASN A 166 -4.55 7.25 -15.41
N ALA A 167 -5.18 6.08 -15.27
CA ALA A 167 -4.70 5.03 -14.37
C ALA A 167 -3.87 3.99 -15.14
N ARG A 168 -2.78 3.54 -14.50
CA ARG A 168 -1.94 2.44 -14.99
C ARG A 168 -1.62 1.48 -13.87
N PHE A 169 -1.71 0.19 -14.18
CA PHE A 169 -1.32 -0.90 -13.28
C PHE A 169 0.17 -1.20 -13.40
N PHE A 170 0.82 -1.30 -12.27
CA PHE A 170 2.22 -1.67 -12.11
C PHE A 170 2.28 -2.89 -11.21
N GLN A 171 2.20 -4.06 -11.83
CA GLN A 171 2.25 -5.32 -11.14
C GLN A 171 3.64 -5.60 -10.62
N THR A 172 3.72 -6.01 -9.36
CA THR A 172 4.89 -6.60 -8.74
C THR A 172 4.76 -8.12 -8.73
N GLU A 173 5.83 -8.81 -8.38
CA GLU A 173 5.79 -10.23 -8.06
C GLU A 173 5.97 -10.37 -6.55
N PHE A 174 5.08 -11.13 -5.89
CA PHE A 174 5.13 -11.35 -4.44
C PHE A 174 6.53 -11.77 -3.96
N LYS A 175 7.26 -12.52 -4.79
CA LYS A 175 8.61 -12.97 -4.50
C LYS A 175 9.61 -11.82 -4.36
N HIS A 176 9.51 -10.80 -5.22
CA HIS A 176 10.53 -9.76 -5.37
C HIS A 176 10.10 -8.40 -4.82
N GLY A 177 8.79 -8.15 -4.74
CA GLY A 177 8.24 -6.85 -4.34
C GLY A 177 8.50 -5.75 -5.38
N LEU A 178 8.54 -4.50 -4.92
CA LEU A 178 8.80 -3.31 -5.75
C LEU A 178 10.25 -3.29 -6.24
N THR A 179 10.50 -3.80 -7.44
CA THR A 179 11.83 -3.76 -8.07
C THR A 179 12.20 -2.36 -8.57
N GLU A 180 13.48 -2.13 -8.88
CA GLU A 180 13.93 -0.85 -9.48
C GLU A 180 13.29 -0.63 -10.85
N GLU A 181 13.16 -1.68 -11.65
CA GLU A 181 12.51 -1.59 -12.97
C GLU A 181 11.06 -1.10 -12.85
N VAL A 182 10.28 -1.67 -11.93
CA VAL A 182 8.90 -1.25 -11.70
C VAL A 182 8.86 0.21 -11.21
N ALA A 183 9.73 0.57 -10.27
CA ALA A 183 9.81 1.93 -9.74
C ALA A 183 10.18 2.96 -10.81
N ASP A 184 11.11 2.65 -11.71
CA ASP A 184 11.51 3.54 -12.82
C ASP A 184 10.37 3.70 -13.85
N ARG A 185 9.65 2.64 -14.18
CA ARG A 185 8.46 2.71 -15.04
C ARG A 185 7.37 3.58 -14.40
N MET A 186 7.12 3.42 -13.11
CA MET A 186 6.17 4.25 -12.35
C MET A 186 6.60 5.71 -12.34
N LYS A 187 7.88 5.99 -12.07
CA LYS A 187 8.43 7.35 -12.05
C LYS A 187 8.17 8.04 -13.38
N LYS A 188 8.49 7.39 -14.49
CA LYS A 188 8.24 7.92 -15.84
C LYS A 188 6.77 8.27 -16.01
N TRP A 189 5.86 7.33 -15.73
CA TRP A 189 4.41 7.54 -15.84
C TRP A 189 3.89 8.69 -14.97
N LEU A 190 4.32 8.76 -13.72
CA LEU A 190 3.86 9.80 -12.77
C LEU A 190 4.35 11.21 -13.13
N GLN A 191 5.37 11.33 -13.97
CA GLN A 191 5.94 12.60 -14.44
C GLN A 191 5.42 13.02 -15.83
N GLU A 192 4.76 12.14 -16.56
CA GLU A 192 4.09 12.45 -17.84
C GLU A 192 2.79 13.22 -17.55
N GLN A 193 2.83 14.59 -17.48
CA GLN A 193 1.64 15.44 -17.27
C GLN A 193 1.45 16.39 -18.44
#